data_c43a04839167146b0f152b833475384e
#
_entry.id   c43a04839167146b0f152b833475384e
#
_cell.length_a   1.000
_cell.length_b   1.000
_cell.length_c   1.000
_cell.angle_alpha   90.00
_cell.angle_beta   90.00
_cell.angle_gamma   90.00
#
_symmetry.space_group_name_H-M   'P 1'
#
loop_
_entity.id
_entity.type
_entity.pdbx_description
1 polymer ?
#
loop_
_entity_poly.entity_id
_entity_poly.type
_entity_poly.pdbx_seq_one_letter_code
_entity_poly.pdbx_strand_id
1 'polypeptide(L)'
;AQYNTNFVLKYIICDNLNQNSVKNLVIKARENARGSQDKITKELWEHINSLYHFMNDPELPKKLETYDALSIITKLNKELLLYNGILHVTMPRGLGWCFSSIGKHIERCLQTISLTQAYYNPIGYDLDGEEDLLYWRRLLLSLSGYELYLKSYSNIPHNRKVVQQVVFNREFAHSVIYTLELIDTYLDFLFKDNNLSEARTLQNQFGRLKSYIEFTDYHYLTNKELENLLKNTKEQLTQFSTDFSKLFFSYT
;
A
#
# COMPACT_ATOMS: atom_id res chain seq x y z
N ALA A 1 -23.61 -13.45 -11.68
CA ALA A 1 -23.30 -12.57 -12.82
C ALA A 1 -21.83 -12.78 -13.18
N GLN A 2 -21.54 -13.33 -14.37
CA GLN A 2 -20.17 -13.39 -14.90
C GLN A 2 -19.78 -11.96 -15.31
N TYR A 3 -19.02 -11.29 -14.49
CA TYR A 3 -18.42 -10.01 -14.89
C TYR A 3 -17.40 -10.29 -16.01
N ASN A 4 -17.63 -9.67 -17.16
CA ASN A 4 -16.65 -9.69 -18.25
C ASN A 4 -15.35 -9.04 -17.74
N THR A 5 -14.22 -9.73 -17.88
CA THR A 5 -12.89 -9.25 -17.44
C THR A 5 -12.61 -7.83 -17.97
N ASN A 6 -12.99 -7.54 -19.20
CA ASN A 6 -12.80 -6.22 -19.82
C ASN A 6 -13.62 -5.13 -19.12
N PHE A 7 -14.84 -5.44 -18.68
CA PHE A 7 -15.66 -4.51 -17.89
C PHE A 7 -14.98 -4.18 -16.56
N VAL A 8 -14.48 -5.20 -15.85
CA VAL A 8 -13.78 -5.03 -14.57
C VAL A 8 -12.51 -4.20 -14.76
N LEU A 9 -11.71 -4.49 -15.80
CA LEU A 9 -10.50 -3.72 -16.10
C LEU A 9 -10.82 -2.25 -16.41
N LYS A 10 -11.84 -1.99 -17.22
CA LYS A 10 -12.27 -0.63 -17.53
C LYS A 10 -12.74 0.12 -16.28
N TYR A 11 -13.55 -0.54 -15.44
CA TYR A 11 -14.02 0.04 -14.18
C TYR A 11 -12.89 0.40 -13.23
N ILE A 12 -11.89 -0.48 -13.07
CA ILE A 12 -10.76 -0.26 -12.16
C ILE A 12 -9.77 0.76 -12.74
N ILE A 13 -9.53 0.76 -14.06
CA ILE A 13 -8.46 1.56 -14.65
C ILE A 13 -8.95 2.96 -15.03
N CYS A 14 -10.08 3.11 -15.72
CA CYS A 14 -10.43 4.38 -16.34
C CYS A 14 -11.87 4.89 -16.11
N ASP A 15 -12.69 4.19 -15.30
CA ASP A 15 -14.04 4.67 -15.02
C ASP A 15 -14.01 5.95 -14.16
N ASN A 16 -14.67 7.00 -14.65
CA ASN A 16 -14.75 8.29 -13.96
C ASN A 16 -15.66 8.25 -12.72
N LEU A 17 -16.63 7.32 -12.66
CA LEU A 17 -17.53 7.16 -11.50
C LEU A 17 -16.84 6.40 -10.36
N ASN A 18 -15.85 5.59 -10.67
CA ASN A 18 -15.05 4.93 -9.66
C ASN A 18 -13.98 5.89 -9.12
N GLN A 19 -14.23 6.47 -7.94
CA GLN A 19 -13.31 7.40 -7.28
C GLN A 19 -11.92 6.83 -7.02
N ASN A 20 -11.78 5.50 -7.03
CA ASN A 20 -10.56 4.75 -6.83
C ASN A 20 -10.01 4.14 -8.13
N SER A 21 -10.53 4.54 -9.31
CA SER A 21 -9.92 4.15 -10.58
C SER A 21 -8.51 4.72 -10.69
N VAL A 22 -7.62 4.00 -11.40
CA VAL A 22 -6.23 4.46 -11.62
C VAL A 22 -6.23 5.85 -12.24
N LYS A 23 -7.13 6.12 -13.18
CA LYS A 23 -7.29 7.44 -13.80
C LYS A 23 -7.59 8.53 -12.77
N ASN A 24 -8.59 8.33 -11.91
CA ASN A 24 -8.95 9.32 -10.89
C ASN A 24 -7.85 9.51 -9.84
N LEU A 25 -7.15 8.44 -9.47
CA LEU A 25 -5.99 8.54 -8.57
C LEU A 25 -4.84 9.33 -9.20
N VAL A 26 -4.55 9.14 -10.49
CA VAL A 26 -3.52 9.91 -11.21
C VAL A 26 -3.92 11.39 -11.35
N ILE A 27 -5.22 11.68 -11.58
CA ILE A 27 -5.73 13.07 -11.61
C ILE A 27 -5.49 13.72 -10.25
N LYS A 28 -5.89 13.08 -9.15
CA LYS A 28 -5.68 13.59 -7.78
C LYS A 28 -4.18 13.77 -7.46
N ALA A 29 -3.35 12.80 -7.85
CA ALA A 29 -1.89 12.89 -7.65
C ALA A 29 -1.30 14.10 -8.40
N ARG A 30 -1.75 14.35 -9.64
CA ARG A 30 -1.32 15.52 -10.40
C ARG A 30 -1.76 16.83 -9.77
N GLU A 31 -3.00 16.94 -9.28
CA GLU A 31 -3.48 18.15 -8.61
C GLU A 31 -2.69 18.41 -7.31
N ASN A 32 -2.41 17.37 -6.52
CA ASN A 32 -1.56 17.50 -5.33
C ASN A 32 -0.13 17.95 -5.71
N ALA A 33 0.46 17.36 -6.75
CA ALA A 33 1.78 17.75 -7.25
C ALA A 33 1.80 19.19 -7.76
N ARG A 34 0.71 19.64 -8.42
CA ARG A 34 0.55 21.02 -8.87
C ARG A 34 0.54 22.01 -7.71
N GLY A 35 -0.16 21.68 -6.62
CA GLY A 35 -0.18 22.48 -5.40
C GLY A 35 1.14 22.52 -4.63
N SER A 36 2.08 21.63 -4.98
CA SER A 36 3.35 21.45 -4.28
C SER A 36 4.56 21.50 -5.23
N GLN A 37 4.45 22.20 -6.36
CA GLN A 37 5.51 22.24 -7.37
C GLN A 37 6.84 22.77 -6.86
N ASP A 38 6.82 23.68 -5.90
CA ASP A 38 8.00 24.22 -5.24
C ASP A 38 8.70 23.22 -4.29
N LYS A 39 8.04 22.11 -3.98
CA LYS A 39 8.52 21.06 -3.06
C LYS A 39 8.94 19.77 -3.77
N ILE A 40 8.64 19.64 -5.07
CA ILE A 40 8.97 18.47 -5.85
C ILE A 40 10.00 18.79 -6.95
N THR A 41 10.66 17.77 -7.48
CA THR A 41 11.63 17.97 -8.56
C THR A 41 10.92 18.10 -9.91
N LYS A 42 11.61 18.71 -10.86
CA LYS A 42 11.13 18.87 -12.25
C LYS A 42 10.84 17.50 -12.89
N GLU A 43 11.72 16.54 -12.68
CA GLU A 43 11.61 15.18 -13.24
C GLU A 43 10.38 14.48 -12.70
N LEU A 44 10.09 14.64 -11.40
CA LEU A 44 8.89 14.06 -10.78
C LEU A 44 7.61 14.70 -11.34
N TRP A 45 7.59 16.02 -11.47
CA TRP A 45 6.47 16.75 -12.07
C TRP A 45 6.22 16.33 -13.52
N GLU A 46 7.25 16.25 -14.36
CA GLU A 46 7.15 15.85 -15.75
C GLU A 46 6.62 14.41 -15.88
N HIS A 47 7.09 13.50 -15.03
CA HIS A 47 6.62 12.12 -15.02
C HIS A 47 5.13 12.00 -14.63
N ILE A 48 4.69 12.71 -13.60
CA ILE A 48 3.27 12.73 -13.18
C ILE A 48 2.39 13.29 -14.30
N ASN A 49 2.83 14.36 -14.99
CA ASN A 49 2.12 14.90 -16.13
C ASN A 49 2.05 13.92 -17.31
N SER A 50 3.13 13.22 -17.60
CA SER A 50 3.16 12.18 -18.64
C SER A 50 2.15 11.07 -18.34
N LEU A 51 2.12 10.60 -17.09
CA LEU A 51 1.17 9.59 -16.63
C LEU A 51 -0.28 10.10 -16.72
N TYR A 52 -0.52 11.37 -16.35
CA TYR A 52 -1.83 12.01 -16.49
C TYR A 52 -2.29 12.03 -17.95
N HIS A 53 -1.44 12.43 -18.89
CA HIS A 53 -1.79 12.44 -20.31
C HIS A 53 -2.05 11.04 -20.84
N PHE A 54 -1.26 10.05 -20.43
CA PHE A 54 -1.51 8.65 -20.78
C PHE A 54 -2.87 8.16 -20.28
N MET A 55 -3.24 8.46 -19.03
CA MET A 55 -4.53 8.04 -18.46
C MET A 55 -5.73 8.79 -19.04
N ASN A 56 -5.54 9.94 -19.64
CA ASN A 56 -6.57 10.73 -20.32
C ASN A 56 -6.60 10.54 -21.85
N ASP A 57 -5.86 9.56 -22.40
CA ASP A 57 -5.97 9.18 -23.82
C ASP A 57 -7.43 8.72 -24.10
N PRO A 58 -8.17 9.37 -25.02
CA PRO A 58 -9.54 8.98 -25.37
C PRO A 58 -9.68 7.55 -25.88
N GLU A 59 -8.61 6.98 -26.43
CA GLU A 59 -8.60 5.60 -26.95
C GLU A 59 -8.31 4.56 -25.86
N LEU A 60 -7.90 4.96 -24.66
CA LEU A 60 -7.54 4.04 -23.58
C LEU A 60 -8.69 3.08 -23.21
N PRO A 61 -9.96 3.53 -23.07
CA PRO A 61 -11.07 2.63 -22.74
C PRO A 61 -11.30 1.56 -23.82
N LYS A 62 -11.14 1.89 -25.09
CA LYS A 62 -11.27 0.93 -26.20
C LYS A 62 -10.12 -0.08 -26.22
N LYS A 63 -8.88 0.39 -25.99
CA LYS A 63 -7.70 -0.48 -25.91
C LYS A 63 -7.79 -1.50 -24.79
N LEU A 64 -8.45 -1.17 -23.68
CA LEU A 64 -8.71 -2.09 -22.56
C LEU A 64 -9.73 -3.20 -22.88
N GLU A 65 -10.54 -3.02 -23.91
CA GLU A 65 -11.51 -4.01 -24.39
C GLU A 65 -10.90 -4.97 -25.42
N THR A 66 -9.69 -4.74 -25.87
CA THR A 66 -8.96 -5.50 -26.87
C THR A 66 -7.82 -6.34 -26.29
N TYR A 67 -7.06 -7.01 -27.17
CA TYR A 67 -5.84 -7.75 -26.80
C TYR A 67 -4.73 -6.85 -26.24
N ASP A 68 -4.86 -5.54 -26.32
CA ASP A 68 -3.88 -4.57 -25.80
C ASP A 68 -3.96 -4.35 -24.29
N ALA A 69 -4.99 -4.86 -23.61
CA ALA A 69 -5.19 -4.66 -22.17
C ALA A 69 -3.96 -5.07 -21.34
N LEU A 70 -3.33 -6.20 -21.65
CA LEU A 70 -2.12 -6.65 -20.96
C LEU A 70 -0.94 -5.70 -21.16
N SER A 71 -0.78 -5.18 -22.37
CA SER A 71 0.25 -4.19 -22.71
C SER A 71 0.06 -2.90 -21.89
N ILE A 72 -1.18 -2.43 -21.77
CA ILE A 72 -1.52 -1.24 -20.98
C ILE A 72 -1.20 -1.46 -19.50
N ILE A 73 -1.60 -2.59 -18.92
CA ILE A 73 -1.31 -2.93 -17.52
C ILE A 73 0.19 -3.02 -17.29
N THR A 74 0.92 -3.65 -18.20
CA THR A 74 2.37 -3.76 -18.14
C THR A 74 3.04 -2.38 -18.20
N LYS A 75 2.55 -1.50 -19.08
CA LYS A 75 3.03 -0.13 -19.17
C LYS A 75 2.75 0.63 -17.86
N LEU A 76 1.53 0.58 -17.33
CA LEU A 76 1.19 1.22 -16.05
C LEU A 76 2.11 0.76 -14.91
N ASN A 77 2.35 -0.54 -14.80
CA ASN A 77 3.27 -1.06 -13.79
C ASN A 77 4.69 -0.51 -13.94
N LYS A 78 5.20 -0.43 -15.18
CA LYS A 78 6.52 0.19 -15.45
C LYS A 78 6.56 1.66 -15.08
N GLU A 79 5.51 2.43 -15.42
CA GLU A 79 5.43 3.85 -15.07
C GLU A 79 5.38 4.07 -13.55
N LEU A 80 4.67 3.21 -12.80
CA LEU A 80 4.62 3.28 -11.34
C LEU A 80 5.97 2.90 -10.68
N LEU A 81 6.71 1.95 -11.25
CA LEU A 81 8.07 1.63 -10.82
C LEU A 81 9.02 2.79 -11.11
N LEU A 82 8.91 3.40 -12.30
CA LEU A 82 9.69 4.56 -12.68
C LEU A 82 9.40 5.76 -11.78
N TYR A 83 8.13 6.01 -11.43
CA TYR A 83 7.74 7.03 -10.45
C TYR A 83 8.50 6.87 -9.13
N ASN A 84 8.52 5.64 -8.58
CA ASN A 84 9.25 5.36 -7.35
C ASN A 84 10.77 5.58 -7.51
N GLY A 85 11.34 5.21 -8.67
CA GLY A 85 12.74 5.45 -8.99
C GLY A 85 13.08 6.94 -9.04
N ILE A 86 12.30 7.73 -9.78
CA ILE A 86 12.47 9.18 -9.89
C ILE A 86 12.36 9.82 -8.50
N LEU A 87 11.28 9.53 -7.77
CA LEU A 87 11.07 10.03 -6.42
C LEU A 87 12.29 9.74 -5.54
N HIS A 88 12.79 8.50 -5.55
CA HIS A 88 13.90 8.07 -4.71
C HIS A 88 15.23 8.73 -5.08
N VAL A 89 15.49 8.93 -6.37
CA VAL A 89 16.79 9.45 -6.87
C VAL A 89 16.84 10.98 -6.85
N THR A 90 15.74 11.65 -7.13
CA THR A 90 15.77 13.11 -7.38
C THR A 90 15.28 13.95 -6.21
N MET A 91 14.37 13.44 -5.35
CA MET A 91 13.82 14.22 -4.24
C MET A 91 14.83 14.46 -3.11
N PRO A 92 15.01 15.70 -2.65
CA PRO A 92 15.75 16.00 -1.43
C PRO A 92 15.13 15.31 -0.20
N ARG A 93 15.97 14.83 0.72
CA ARG A 93 15.54 14.11 1.95
C ARG A 93 15.03 15.07 3.03
N GLY A 94 14.07 15.93 2.67
CA GLY A 94 13.42 16.89 3.55
C GLY A 94 11.96 16.52 3.86
N LEU A 95 11.18 17.52 4.31
CA LEU A 95 9.78 17.33 4.71
C LEU A 95 8.91 16.73 3.58
N GLY A 96 9.04 17.22 2.35
CA GLY A 96 8.28 16.69 1.20
C GLY A 96 8.53 15.19 0.96
N TRP A 97 9.79 14.76 1.10
CA TRP A 97 10.16 13.34 1.07
C TRP A 97 9.48 12.55 2.19
N CYS A 98 9.52 13.05 3.42
CA CYS A 98 8.93 12.38 4.58
C CYS A 98 7.42 12.22 4.43
N PHE A 99 6.70 13.28 4.08
CA PHE A 99 5.25 13.21 3.86
C PHE A 99 4.86 12.23 2.74
N SER A 100 5.57 12.28 1.61
CA SER A 100 5.35 11.35 0.50
C SER A 100 5.62 9.90 0.91
N SER A 101 6.69 9.66 1.68
CA SER A 101 7.06 8.33 2.16
C SER A 101 6.08 7.79 3.18
N ILE A 102 5.65 8.61 4.15
CA ILE A 102 4.64 8.23 5.15
C ILE A 102 3.33 7.83 4.45
N GLY A 103 2.81 8.68 3.57
CA GLY A 103 1.57 8.41 2.83
C GLY A 103 1.66 7.12 2.01
N LYS A 104 2.77 6.93 1.29
CA LYS A 104 3.02 5.69 0.53
C LYS A 104 3.01 4.44 1.42
N HIS A 105 3.65 4.49 2.58
CA HIS A 105 3.73 3.32 3.46
C HIS A 105 2.44 3.07 4.24
N ILE A 106 1.68 4.09 4.60
CA ILE A 106 0.33 3.95 5.15
C ILE A 106 -0.56 3.20 4.15
N GLU A 107 -0.62 3.68 2.91
CA GLU A 107 -1.45 3.06 1.87
C GLU A 107 -1.00 1.61 1.58
N ARG A 108 0.30 1.35 1.48
CA ARG A 108 0.84 0.00 1.29
C ARG A 108 0.44 -0.93 2.43
N CYS A 109 0.54 -0.48 3.68
CA CYS A 109 0.15 -1.27 4.85
C CYS A 109 -1.34 -1.60 4.82
N LEU A 110 -2.20 -0.61 4.57
CA LEU A 110 -3.65 -0.79 4.46
C LEU A 110 -4.03 -1.74 3.33
N GLN A 111 -3.37 -1.66 2.19
CA GLN A 111 -3.58 -2.57 1.05
C GLN A 111 -3.15 -4.01 1.39
N THR A 112 -1.98 -4.18 2.02
CA THR A 112 -1.51 -5.50 2.46
C THR A 112 -2.50 -6.14 3.43
N ILE A 113 -2.96 -5.40 4.44
CA ILE A 113 -3.95 -5.90 5.40
C ILE A 113 -5.26 -6.25 4.68
N SER A 114 -5.76 -5.38 3.81
CA SER A 114 -7.01 -5.60 3.10
C SER A 114 -6.97 -6.83 2.19
N LEU A 115 -5.87 -7.02 1.45
CA LEU A 115 -5.67 -8.22 0.63
C LEU A 115 -5.55 -9.47 1.50
N THR A 116 -4.81 -9.41 2.59
CA THR A 116 -4.68 -10.53 3.54
C THR A 116 -6.04 -10.92 4.09
N GLN A 117 -6.84 -9.96 4.55
CA GLN A 117 -8.21 -10.21 5.03
C GLN A 117 -9.10 -10.85 3.95
N ALA A 118 -9.01 -10.40 2.70
CA ALA A 118 -9.79 -10.94 1.60
C ALA A 118 -9.53 -12.43 1.33
N TYR A 119 -8.30 -12.90 1.61
CA TYR A 119 -7.94 -14.31 1.46
C TYR A 119 -8.18 -15.14 2.72
N TYR A 120 -8.04 -14.58 3.92
CA TYR A 120 -8.27 -15.31 5.17
C TYR A 120 -9.74 -15.37 5.58
N ASN A 121 -10.54 -14.36 5.24
CA ASN A 121 -11.95 -14.34 5.61
C ASN A 121 -12.75 -15.55 5.05
N PRO A 122 -12.60 -15.96 3.77
CA PRO A 122 -13.32 -17.13 3.24
C PRO A 122 -12.98 -18.46 3.94
N ILE A 123 -11.80 -18.57 4.53
CA ILE A 123 -11.35 -19.76 5.27
C ILE A 123 -11.49 -19.62 6.79
N GLY A 124 -12.23 -18.59 7.27
CA GLY A 124 -12.44 -18.37 8.71
C GLY A 124 -11.15 -18.05 9.47
N TYR A 125 -10.15 -17.47 8.82
CA TYR A 125 -8.82 -17.17 9.37
C TYR A 125 -8.06 -18.42 9.87
N ASP A 126 -8.38 -19.60 9.34
CA ASP A 126 -7.77 -20.85 9.77
C ASP A 126 -6.27 -20.86 9.47
N LEU A 127 -5.47 -20.86 10.56
CA LEU A 127 -4.01 -20.85 10.50
C LEU A 127 -3.40 -22.24 10.36
N ASP A 128 -4.15 -23.26 10.73
CA ASP A 128 -3.71 -24.65 10.76
C ASP A 128 -4.33 -25.45 9.60
N GLY A 129 -5.13 -24.80 8.76
CA GLY A 129 -5.70 -25.36 7.54
C GLY A 129 -4.65 -25.74 6.49
N GLU A 130 -5.05 -26.59 5.56
CA GLU A 130 -4.19 -27.19 4.55
C GLU A 130 -4.41 -26.59 3.15
N GLU A 131 -4.78 -25.30 3.05
CA GLU A 131 -4.87 -24.63 1.76
C GLU A 131 -3.54 -24.74 1.03
N ASP A 132 -3.63 -25.16 -0.24
CA ASP A 132 -2.46 -25.37 -1.05
C ASP A 132 -1.76 -24.07 -1.48
N LEU A 133 -0.55 -24.17 -1.98
CA LEU A 133 0.20 -23.02 -2.45
C LEU A 133 -0.51 -22.29 -3.62
N LEU A 134 -1.35 -22.97 -4.40
CA LEU A 134 -2.08 -22.36 -5.51
C LEU A 134 -3.12 -21.37 -5.01
N TYR A 135 -3.76 -21.64 -3.86
CA TYR A 135 -4.66 -20.69 -3.20
C TYR A 135 -3.91 -19.39 -2.84
N TRP A 136 -2.76 -19.51 -2.20
CA TRP A 136 -1.96 -18.38 -1.72
C TRP A 136 -1.18 -17.65 -2.81
N ARG A 137 -0.93 -18.31 -3.95
CA ARG A 137 -0.14 -17.76 -5.03
C ARG A 137 -0.63 -16.40 -5.52
N ARG A 138 -1.94 -16.21 -5.61
CA ARG A 138 -2.51 -14.92 -6.07
C ARG A 138 -2.26 -13.79 -5.09
N LEU A 139 -2.44 -14.02 -3.79
CA LEU A 139 -2.11 -13.05 -2.76
C LEU A 139 -0.63 -12.68 -2.82
N LEU A 140 0.24 -13.69 -2.82
CA LEU A 140 1.68 -13.49 -2.82
C LEU A 140 2.18 -12.77 -4.09
N LEU A 141 1.62 -13.08 -5.26
CA LEU A 141 1.92 -12.35 -6.50
C LEU A 141 1.43 -10.90 -6.45
N SER A 142 0.23 -10.65 -5.91
CA SER A 142 -0.32 -9.29 -5.77
C SER A 142 0.54 -8.40 -4.86
N LEU A 143 1.22 -9.01 -3.89
CA LEU A 143 2.15 -8.34 -2.98
C LEU A 143 3.61 -8.40 -3.45
N SER A 144 3.89 -8.95 -4.65
CA SER A 144 5.27 -9.18 -5.14
C SER A 144 6.14 -10.03 -4.21
N GLY A 145 5.50 -10.91 -3.42
CA GLY A 145 6.14 -11.72 -2.38
C GLY A 145 6.30 -13.20 -2.72
N TYR A 146 5.86 -13.65 -3.90
CA TYR A 146 5.82 -15.07 -4.24
C TYR A 146 7.21 -15.70 -4.31
N GLU A 147 8.16 -15.04 -4.97
CA GLU A 147 9.54 -15.50 -5.09
C GLU A 147 10.25 -15.61 -3.72
N LEU A 148 10.05 -14.61 -2.86
CA LEU A 148 10.57 -14.63 -1.50
C LEU A 148 9.96 -15.79 -0.71
N TYR A 149 8.65 -16.00 -0.85
CA TYR A 149 7.95 -17.08 -0.18
C TYR A 149 8.55 -18.45 -0.55
N LEU A 150 8.75 -18.71 -1.84
CA LEU A 150 9.33 -19.97 -2.32
C LEU A 150 10.76 -20.21 -1.81
N LYS A 151 11.53 -19.14 -1.60
CA LYS A 151 12.90 -19.22 -1.07
C LYS A 151 12.94 -19.43 0.44
N SER A 152 11.97 -18.87 1.16
CA SER A 152 11.98 -18.86 2.63
C SER A 152 11.20 -20.01 3.27
N TYR A 153 10.20 -20.55 2.57
CA TYR A 153 9.26 -21.50 3.14
C TYR A 153 9.09 -22.72 2.22
N SER A 154 9.71 -23.83 2.59
CA SER A 154 9.70 -25.06 1.78
C SER A 154 8.63 -26.08 2.18
N ASN A 155 7.97 -25.91 3.35
CA ASN A 155 7.09 -26.91 3.94
C ASN A 155 5.72 -26.33 4.35
N ILE A 156 4.69 -27.18 4.28
CA ILE A 156 3.33 -26.97 4.81
C ILE A 156 3.32 -26.95 6.36
N PRO A 157 2.35 -26.27 7.03
CA PRO A 157 1.16 -25.63 6.45
C PRO A 157 1.45 -24.22 5.92
N HIS A 158 0.84 -23.90 4.76
CA HIS A 158 1.06 -22.61 4.11
C HIS A 158 0.36 -21.45 4.82
N ASN A 159 -0.82 -21.67 5.41
CA ASN A 159 -1.61 -20.60 6.01
C ASN A 159 -0.80 -19.77 7.03
N ARG A 160 -0.22 -20.42 8.03
CA ARG A 160 0.60 -19.74 9.05
C ARG A 160 1.86 -19.09 8.44
N LYS A 161 2.49 -19.73 7.45
CA LYS A 161 3.69 -19.21 6.77
C LYS A 161 3.40 -17.97 5.91
N VAL A 162 2.23 -17.91 5.29
CA VAL A 162 1.79 -16.71 4.55
C VAL A 162 1.60 -15.54 5.51
N VAL A 163 0.93 -15.74 6.66
CA VAL A 163 0.83 -14.70 7.71
C VAL A 163 2.22 -14.25 8.17
N GLN A 164 3.11 -15.21 8.43
CA GLN A 164 4.49 -14.90 8.84
C GLN A 164 5.15 -13.97 7.82
N GLN A 165 5.01 -14.22 6.52
CA GLN A 165 5.61 -13.37 5.50
C GLN A 165 4.89 -12.02 5.36
N VAL A 166 3.56 -12.01 5.23
CA VAL A 166 2.84 -10.79 4.88
C VAL A 166 2.63 -9.84 6.06
N VAL A 167 2.70 -10.34 7.29
CA VAL A 167 2.52 -9.52 8.48
C VAL A 167 3.84 -9.26 9.21
N PHE A 168 4.66 -10.29 9.45
CA PHE A 168 5.76 -10.24 10.41
C PHE A 168 7.18 -10.28 9.81
N ASN A 169 7.33 -10.48 8.50
CA ASN A 169 8.66 -10.57 7.88
C ASN A 169 9.24 -9.18 7.65
N ARG A 170 10.32 -8.81 8.37
CA ARG A 170 11.02 -7.53 8.25
C ARG A 170 11.86 -7.39 6.98
N GLU A 171 12.12 -8.46 6.27
CA GLU A 171 12.84 -8.43 4.97
C GLU A 171 11.88 -8.27 3.79
N PHE A 172 10.57 -8.40 4.02
CA PHE A 172 9.57 -8.29 2.97
C PHE A 172 9.01 -6.87 2.88
N ALA A 173 9.35 -6.16 1.80
CA ALA A 173 9.03 -4.75 1.60
C ALA A 173 7.53 -4.40 1.62
N HIS A 174 6.64 -5.39 1.50
CA HIS A 174 5.19 -5.24 1.58
C HIS A 174 4.59 -5.76 2.89
N SER A 175 5.40 -6.29 3.81
CA SER A 175 4.86 -6.76 5.10
C SER A 175 4.33 -5.59 5.94
N VAL A 176 3.39 -5.92 6.82
CA VAL A 176 2.83 -4.95 7.75
C VAL A 176 3.93 -4.37 8.64
N ILE A 177 4.75 -5.23 9.28
CA ILE A 177 5.80 -4.76 10.19
C ILE A 177 6.84 -3.88 9.48
N TYR A 178 7.32 -4.27 8.30
CA TYR A 178 8.29 -3.48 7.52
C TYR A 178 7.75 -2.08 7.19
N THR A 179 6.49 -1.99 6.78
CA THR A 179 5.88 -0.69 6.44
C THR A 179 5.68 0.18 7.68
N LEU A 180 5.31 -0.41 8.82
CA LEU A 180 5.19 0.32 10.09
C LEU A 180 6.56 0.83 10.59
N GLU A 181 7.62 0.04 10.47
CA GLU A 181 8.99 0.47 10.83
C GLU A 181 9.47 1.66 9.98
N LEU A 182 9.14 1.67 8.68
CA LEU A 182 9.48 2.80 7.82
C LEU A 182 8.68 4.06 8.16
N ILE A 183 7.38 3.92 8.44
CA ILE A 183 6.57 5.05 8.91
C ILE A 183 7.16 5.63 10.19
N ASP A 184 7.50 4.79 11.16
CA ASP A 184 8.10 5.19 12.44
C ASP A 184 9.41 6.00 12.22
N THR A 185 10.29 5.51 11.36
CA THR A 185 11.53 6.19 10.99
C THR A 185 11.28 7.59 10.41
N TYR A 186 10.27 7.74 9.55
CA TYR A 186 9.93 9.05 8.99
C TYR A 186 9.22 9.96 9.98
N LEU A 187 8.44 9.40 10.92
CA LEU A 187 7.83 10.17 12.00
C LEU A 187 8.89 10.71 12.97
N ASP A 188 9.88 9.89 13.31
CA ASP A 188 11.01 10.34 14.15
C ASP A 188 11.75 11.51 13.51
N PHE A 189 12.00 11.46 12.19
CA PHE A 189 12.60 12.58 11.47
C PHE A 189 11.70 13.81 11.48
N LEU A 190 10.39 13.64 11.23
CA LEU A 190 9.42 14.73 11.14
C LEU A 190 9.20 15.44 12.49
N PHE A 191 9.27 14.69 13.60
CA PHE A 191 9.00 15.22 14.93
C PHE A 191 10.25 15.61 15.73
N LYS A 192 11.44 15.37 15.18
CA LYS A 192 12.72 15.62 15.88
C LYS A 192 12.82 17.02 16.51
N ASP A 193 12.35 18.03 15.79
CA ASP A 193 12.40 19.43 16.20
C ASP A 193 11.01 20.01 16.53
N ASN A 194 9.98 19.13 16.59
CA ASN A 194 8.61 19.56 16.80
C ASN A 194 8.16 19.30 18.25
N ASN A 195 8.02 20.35 19.02
CA ASN A 195 7.61 20.29 20.44
C ASN A 195 6.10 20.40 20.66
N LEU A 196 5.26 20.30 19.62
CA LEU A 196 3.82 20.34 19.76
C LEU A 196 3.31 19.12 20.54
N SER A 197 2.44 19.34 21.52
CA SER A 197 1.83 18.25 22.31
C SER A 197 1.05 17.26 21.45
N GLU A 198 0.42 17.75 20.39
CA GLU A 198 -0.34 16.96 19.41
C GLU A 198 0.57 16.03 18.60
N ALA A 199 1.75 16.51 18.18
CA ALA A 199 2.75 15.69 17.50
C ALA A 199 3.21 14.52 18.38
N ARG A 200 3.48 14.78 19.67
CA ARG A 200 3.85 13.75 20.64
C ARG A 200 2.72 12.73 20.87
N THR A 201 1.48 13.20 20.93
CA THR A 201 0.29 12.33 21.07
C THR A 201 0.17 11.39 19.87
N LEU A 202 0.33 11.93 18.67
CA LEU A 202 0.28 11.17 17.41
C LEU A 202 1.42 10.14 17.32
N GLN A 203 2.64 10.51 17.71
CA GLN A 203 3.79 9.61 17.75
C GLN A 203 3.56 8.46 18.75
N ASN A 204 3.04 8.76 19.93
CA ASN A 204 2.71 7.73 20.93
C ASN A 204 1.60 6.79 20.44
N GLN A 205 0.58 7.30 19.75
CA GLN A 205 -0.48 6.49 19.14
C GLN A 205 0.11 5.52 18.11
N PHE A 206 0.97 6.00 17.23
CA PHE A 206 1.63 5.17 16.24
C PHE A 206 2.58 4.15 16.86
N GLY A 207 3.36 4.54 17.87
CA GLY A 207 4.25 3.65 18.59
C GLY A 207 3.51 2.47 19.24
N ARG A 208 2.31 2.70 19.79
CA ARG A 208 1.46 1.62 20.34
C ARG A 208 1.01 0.65 19.25
N LEU A 209 0.56 1.19 18.10
CA LEU A 209 0.16 0.39 16.95
C LEU A 209 1.31 -0.49 16.45
N LYS A 210 2.50 0.09 16.26
CA LYS A 210 3.70 -0.65 15.83
C LYS A 210 4.06 -1.73 16.83
N SER A 211 4.13 -1.39 18.14
CA SER A 211 4.45 -2.33 19.20
C SER A 211 3.44 -3.48 19.29
N TYR A 212 2.17 -3.24 19.03
CA TYR A 212 1.15 -4.29 19.00
C TYR A 212 1.48 -5.38 17.98
N ILE A 213 1.95 -5.02 16.78
CA ILE A 213 2.39 -5.98 15.77
C ILE A 213 3.76 -6.58 16.14
N GLU A 214 4.70 -5.76 16.55
CA GLU A 214 6.09 -6.14 16.81
C GLU A 214 6.23 -7.20 17.88
N PHE A 215 5.44 -7.09 18.96
CA PHE A 215 5.48 -8.01 20.10
C PHE A 215 4.42 -9.13 20.05
N THR A 216 3.68 -9.25 18.94
CA THR A 216 2.78 -10.38 18.73
C THR A 216 3.60 -11.62 18.35
N ASP A 217 3.46 -12.69 19.16
CA ASP A 217 4.06 -13.97 18.83
C ASP A 217 3.18 -14.75 17.84
N TYR A 218 3.58 -14.72 16.56
CA TYR A 218 2.82 -15.36 15.48
C TYR A 218 2.81 -16.90 15.58
N HIS A 219 3.69 -17.51 16.35
CA HIS A 219 3.70 -18.97 16.54
C HIS A 219 2.50 -19.47 17.33
N TYR A 220 2.04 -18.67 18.28
CA TYR A 220 0.91 -19.00 19.16
C TYR A 220 -0.38 -18.28 18.77
N LEU A 221 -0.38 -17.56 17.66
CA LEU A 221 -1.56 -16.82 17.21
C LEU A 221 -2.72 -17.79 16.91
N THR A 222 -3.87 -17.53 17.49
CA THR A 222 -5.11 -18.23 17.18
C THR A 222 -5.82 -17.57 15.99
N ASN A 223 -6.76 -18.29 15.37
CA ASN A 223 -7.56 -17.79 14.25
C ASN A 223 -8.26 -16.47 14.60
N LYS A 224 -8.85 -16.40 15.79
CA LYS A 224 -9.56 -15.20 16.27
C LYS A 224 -8.62 -14.03 16.57
N GLU A 225 -7.45 -14.31 17.08
CA GLU A 225 -6.43 -13.29 17.30
C GLU A 225 -5.89 -12.73 15.99
N LEU A 226 -5.68 -13.54 14.96
CA LEU A 226 -5.32 -13.06 13.62
C LEU A 226 -6.38 -12.13 13.05
N GLU A 227 -7.66 -12.53 13.11
CA GLU A 227 -8.77 -11.68 12.66
C GLU A 227 -8.76 -10.32 13.35
N ASN A 228 -8.67 -10.35 14.70
CA ASN A 228 -8.63 -9.12 15.50
C ASN A 228 -7.38 -8.29 15.24
N LEU A 229 -6.21 -8.92 15.09
CA LEU A 229 -4.96 -8.26 14.78
C LEU A 229 -5.07 -7.44 13.49
N LEU A 230 -5.50 -8.07 12.41
CA LEU A 230 -5.64 -7.40 11.11
C LEU A 230 -6.70 -6.30 11.14
N LYS A 231 -7.85 -6.55 11.77
CA LYS A 231 -8.93 -5.58 11.91
C LYS A 231 -8.47 -4.36 12.71
N ASN A 232 -7.95 -4.57 13.91
CA ASN A 232 -7.54 -3.50 14.82
C ASN A 232 -6.39 -2.68 14.21
N THR A 233 -5.42 -3.33 13.57
CA THR A 233 -4.32 -2.64 12.89
C THR A 233 -4.82 -1.74 11.77
N LYS A 234 -5.75 -2.22 10.97
CA LYS A 234 -6.37 -1.43 9.89
C LYS A 234 -7.11 -0.21 10.44
N GLU A 235 -7.94 -0.41 11.47
CA GLU A 235 -8.72 0.67 12.09
C GLU A 235 -7.80 1.73 12.72
N GLN A 236 -6.81 1.30 13.50
CA GLN A 236 -5.85 2.22 14.14
C GLN A 236 -4.99 2.98 13.13
N LEU A 237 -4.53 2.32 12.06
CA LEU A 237 -3.74 2.98 11.02
C LEU A 237 -4.59 3.97 10.21
N THR A 238 -5.86 3.65 9.96
CA THR A 238 -6.80 4.57 9.30
C THR A 238 -7.06 5.80 10.17
N GLN A 239 -7.28 5.59 11.48
CA GLN A 239 -7.45 6.70 12.43
C GLN A 239 -6.18 7.55 12.51
N PHE A 240 -5.02 6.92 12.63
CA PHE A 240 -3.73 7.62 12.59
C PHE A 240 -3.57 8.46 11.32
N SER A 241 -3.88 7.92 10.15
CA SER A 241 -3.81 8.66 8.88
C SER A 241 -4.71 9.89 8.87
N THR A 242 -5.90 9.77 9.46
CA THR A 242 -6.86 10.88 9.58
C THR A 242 -6.32 11.96 10.51
N ASP A 243 -5.80 11.58 11.67
CA ASP A 243 -5.28 12.53 12.66
C ASP A 243 -3.96 13.17 12.19
N PHE A 244 -3.11 12.41 11.49
CA PHE A 244 -1.93 12.94 10.82
C PHE A 244 -2.31 13.99 9.75
N SER A 245 -3.32 13.71 8.95
CA SER A 245 -3.81 14.65 7.94
C SER A 245 -4.38 15.93 8.56
N LYS A 246 -5.10 15.82 9.66
CA LYS A 246 -5.60 16.99 10.39
C LYS A 246 -4.47 17.85 10.96
N LEU A 247 -3.44 17.22 11.53
CA LEU A 247 -2.32 17.95 12.13
C LEU A 247 -1.52 18.77 11.10
N PHE A 248 -1.30 18.21 9.91
CA PHE A 248 -0.39 18.81 8.94
C PHE A 248 -1.04 19.49 7.74
N PHE A 249 -2.29 19.14 7.40
CA PHE A 249 -2.95 19.59 6.17
C PHE A 249 -4.31 20.22 6.40
N SER A 250 -4.81 20.33 7.65
CA SER A 250 -6.00 21.11 7.92
C SER A 250 -5.64 22.58 7.90
N TYR A 251 -6.21 23.32 6.94
CA TYR A 251 -6.23 24.77 7.01
C TYR A 251 -7.21 25.15 8.12
N THR A 252 -6.71 25.75 9.19
CA THR A 252 -7.51 26.45 10.20
C THR A 252 -8.12 27.71 9.59
#